data_ce781b991e7bd4e3e492007dfb54d698
#
_entry.id   ce781b991e7bd4e3e492007dfb54d698
#
_cell.length_a   1.000
_cell.length_b   1.000
_cell.length_c   1.000
_cell.angle_alpha   90.00
_cell.angle_beta   90.00
_cell.angle_gamma   90.00
#
_symmetry.space_group_name_H-M   'P 1'
#
loop_
_entity.id
_entity.type
_entity.pdbx_description
1 polymer ?
#
loop_
_entity_poly.entity_id
_entity_poly.type
_entity_poly.pdbx_seq_one_letter_code
_entity_poly.pdbx_strand_id
1 'polypeptide(L)'
;MRTGKVRNDSAGYRQTGAGRPAEIRREKQMAGFTFTKEDSHTGSLILVSPGFSLMKIPDESKMAPAVPDQPGVLMDTTAGLHLTELLNHIRSGRKITAVSGFRTQEEQEQIWNDSLRENGLEFTRQYVAVPGHSEHQTGLAIDLGENKEPVDFIRPAFPRSGICEQFRQEAPKFGFIERYRKGKEPVTGISEEPWHFRYVGYPHSAIMAERNLTLEEYISFLKSTTDQERPFDYKCGAKEMMIFYVPVDERADIKLPKGMTCRFSGTNEGGVVVTAEHNRQNGDGEQR
;
A
#
# COMPACT_ATOMS: atom_id res chain seq x y z
N MET A 1 -28.89 -70.94 69.79
CA MET A 1 -28.29 -69.97 70.72
C MET A 1 -26.91 -69.62 70.28
N ARG A 2 -26.69 -68.49 69.80
CA ARG A 2 -25.56 -67.60 69.63
C ARG A 2 -25.70 -66.84 68.36
N THR A 3 -25.96 -65.56 68.62
CA THR A 3 -26.10 -64.52 67.64
C THR A 3 -24.73 -64.10 67.12
N GLY A 4 -24.49 -64.12 65.82
CA GLY A 4 -23.31 -63.60 65.17
C GLY A 4 -23.60 -62.22 64.49
N LYS A 5 -22.96 -61.17 64.95
CA LYS A 5 -23.03 -59.85 64.37
C LYS A 5 -22.27 -59.81 63.04
N VAL A 6 -22.93 -59.34 61.97
CA VAL A 6 -22.31 -59.00 60.70
C VAL A 6 -21.86 -57.55 60.77
N ARG A 7 -20.59 -57.28 60.51
CA ARG A 7 -20.00 -55.97 60.39
C ARG A 7 -20.17 -55.48 58.94
N ASN A 8 -20.79 -54.27 58.77
CA ASN A 8 -20.83 -53.57 57.52
C ASN A 8 -19.54 -52.76 57.35
N ASP A 9 -18.68 -53.13 56.42
CA ASP A 9 -17.55 -52.32 55.98
C ASP A 9 -18.03 -51.49 54.77
N SER A 10 -18.24 -50.16 54.97
CA SER A 10 -18.51 -49.18 53.94
C SER A 10 -17.19 -48.77 53.33
N ALA A 11 -16.86 -49.32 52.13
CA ALA A 11 -15.74 -48.84 51.31
C ALA A 11 -16.09 -47.50 50.69
N GLY A 12 -15.38 -46.45 51.12
CA GLY A 12 -15.45 -45.12 50.53
C GLY A 12 -14.89 -45.07 49.10
N TYR A 13 -15.75 -44.75 48.16
CA TYR A 13 -15.35 -44.39 46.80
C TYR A 13 -14.63 -43.06 46.83
N ARG A 14 -13.31 -43.03 46.59
CA ARG A 14 -12.56 -41.82 46.26
C ARG A 14 -12.90 -41.44 44.82
N GLN A 15 -13.59 -40.31 44.63
CA GLN A 15 -13.69 -39.63 43.34
C GLN A 15 -12.29 -39.16 42.95
N THR A 16 -11.72 -39.86 41.94
CA THR A 16 -10.55 -39.35 41.22
C THR A 16 -11.00 -38.17 40.36
N GLY A 17 -10.49 -36.97 40.70
CA GLY A 17 -10.77 -35.76 39.97
C GLY A 17 -10.47 -35.93 38.49
N ALA A 18 -11.47 -35.67 37.65
CA ALA A 18 -11.30 -35.53 36.21
C ALA A 18 -10.36 -34.37 35.94
N GLY A 19 -9.14 -34.69 35.52
CA GLY A 19 -8.21 -33.70 35.00
C GLY A 19 -8.87 -32.98 33.82
N ARG A 20 -8.86 -31.67 33.86
CA ARG A 20 -9.25 -30.87 32.69
C ARG A 20 -8.46 -31.35 31.48
N PRO A 21 -9.12 -31.57 30.31
CA PRO A 21 -8.39 -31.93 29.12
C PRO A 21 -7.37 -30.82 28.83
N ALA A 22 -6.11 -31.23 28.67
CA ALA A 22 -5.06 -30.30 28.21
C ALA A 22 -5.54 -29.68 26.90
N GLU A 23 -5.65 -28.35 26.87
CA GLU A 23 -5.84 -27.61 25.62
C GLU A 23 -4.70 -28.01 24.68
N ILE A 24 -5.02 -28.81 23.68
CA ILE A 24 -4.12 -29.12 22.58
C ILE A 24 -3.91 -27.77 21.85
N ARG A 25 -2.85 -27.05 22.18
CA ARG A 25 -2.37 -25.94 21.35
C ARG A 25 -2.05 -26.52 19.98
N ARG A 26 -2.99 -26.39 19.04
CA ARG A 26 -2.70 -26.69 17.64
C ARG A 26 -1.54 -25.78 17.24
N GLU A 27 -0.36 -26.34 17.05
CA GLU A 27 0.77 -25.60 16.47
C GLU A 27 0.31 -25.04 15.13
N LYS A 28 0.22 -23.70 15.03
CA LYS A 28 -0.12 -23.04 13.77
C LYS A 28 0.98 -23.39 12.77
N GLN A 29 0.64 -24.08 11.70
CA GLN A 29 1.60 -24.31 10.62
C GLN A 29 2.05 -22.96 10.07
N MET A 30 3.38 -22.76 9.91
CA MET A 30 3.98 -21.53 9.43
C MET A 30 4.33 -21.63 7.95
N ALA A 31 4.19 -20.53 7.21
CA ALA A 31 4.73 -20.31 5.87
C ALA A 31 5.96 -19.43 5.97
N GLY A 32 7.06 -19.83 5.35
CA GLY A 32 8.29 -19.03 5.28
C GLY A 32 8.29 -18.17 4.03
N PHE A 33 8.82 -16.94 4.16
CA PHE A 33 9.08 -16.01 3.07
C PHE A 33 10.51 -15.50 3.19
N THR A 34 11.18 -15.39 2.05
CA THR A 34 12.55 -14.87 1.95
C THR A 34 12.52 -13.63 1.08
N PHE A 35 13.16 -12.57 1.55
CA PHE A 35 13.37 -11.33 0.81
C PHE A 35 14.85 -11.13 0.53
N THR A 36 15.14 -10.62 -0.65
CA THR A 36 16.47 -10.20 -1.09
C THR A 36 16.53 -8.68 -1.19
N LYS A 37 17.70 -8.14 -1.40
CA LYS A 37 17.90 -6.70 -1.60
C LYS A 37 17.07 -6.17 -2.77
N GLU A 38 16.92 -6.94 -3.86
CA GLU A 38 16.12 -6.58 -5.02
C GLU A 38 14.64 -6.39 -4.68
N ASP A 39 14.12 -7.15 -3.70
CA ASP A 39 12.73 -7.02 -3.26
C ASP A 39 12.46 -5.67 -2.60
N SER A 40 13.49 -5.05 -1.99
CA SER A 40 13.37 -3.72 -1.40
C SER A 40 13.16 -2.59 -2.42
N HIS A 41 13.38 -2.88 -3.72
CA HIS A 41 13.27 -1.93 -4.83
C HIS A 41 12.05 -2.16 -5.72
N THR A 42 11.08 -2.98 -5.28
CA THR A 42 9.88 -3.32 -6.05
C THR A 42 8.61 -3.18 -5.24
N GLY A 43 7.49 -2.92 -5.91
CA GLY A 43 6.18 -2.82 -5.29
C GLY A 43 5.63 -1.41 -5.20
N SER A 44 4.45 -1.25 -4.59
CA SER A 44 3.70 0.01 -4.61
C SER A 44 4.20 1.08 -3.62
N LEU A 45 4.98 0.68 -2.60
CA LEU A 45 5.49 1.59 -1.56
C LEU A 45 6.93 2.06 -1.82
N ILE A 46 7.53 1.73 -2.97
CA ILE A 46 8.87 2.24 -3.30
C ILE A 46 8.86 3.76 -3.28
N LEU A 47 9.76 4.36 -2.51
CA LEU A 47 9.95 5.80 -2.46
C LEU A 47 10.86 6.23 -3.60
N VAL A 48 10.36 7.10 -4.46
CA VAL A 48 11.11 7.79 -5.51
C VAL A 48 10.89 9.28 -5.32
N SER A 49 11.95 10.05 -5.14
CA SER A 49 11.89 11.47 -4.80
C SER A 49 13.25 12.13 -5.08
N PRO A 50 13.43 13.43 -4.89
CA PRO A 50 14.75 14.06 -5.05
C PRO A 50 15.88 13.41 -4.25
N GLY A 51 15.58 12.77 -3.11
CA GLY A 51 16.54 12.05 -2.27
C GLY A 51 16.67 10.55 -2.57
N PHE A 52 15.77 9.97 -3.34
CA PHE A 52 15.69 8.53 -3.60
C PHE A 52 15.47 8.24 -5.07
N SER A 53 16.49 7.73 -5.73
CA SER A 53 16.41 7.35 -7.15
C SER A 53 15.61 6.06 -7.36
N LEU A 54 15.06 5.89 -8.55
CA LEU A 54 14.46 4.64 -8.99
C LEU A 54 15.58 3.60 -9.20
N MET A 55 15.62 2.59 -8.34
CA MET A 55 16.69 1.57 -8.36
C MET A 55 16.40 0.43 -9.34
N LYS A 56 15.13 0.22 -9.71
CA LYS A 56 14.72 -0.81 -10.64
C LYS A 56 13.70 -0.26 -11.63
N ILE A 57 14.05 -0.30 -12.90
CA ILE A 57 13.13 0.08 -13.98
C ILE A 57 11.96 -0.90 -14.00
N PRO A 58 10.70 -0.43 -14.04
CA PRO A 58 9.55 -1.32 -14.13
C PRO A 58 9.50 -2.02 -15.48
N ASP A 59 8.84 -3.17 -15.49
CA ASP A 59 8.57 -3.92 -16.70
C ASP A 59 7.47 -3.20 -17.52
N GLU A 60 7.84 -2.62 -18.65
CA GLU A 60 6.93 -1.85 -19.50
C GLU A 60 5.77 -2.70 -20.05
N SER A 61 5.94 -4.02 -20.16
CA SER A 61 4.86 -4.92 -20.57
C SER A 61 3.69 -4.96 -19.59
N LYS A 62 3.88 -4.43 -18.35
CA LYS A 62 2.85 -4.27 -17.34
C LYS A 62 2.15 -2.91 -17.38
N MET A 63 2.56 -2.03 -18.28
CA MET A 63 1.90 -0.74 -18.48
C MET A 63 0.70 -0.91 -19.40
N ALA A 64 -0.40 -0.27 -19.02
CA ALA A 64 -1.64 -0.27 -19.80
C ALA A 64 -2.27 1.13 -19.74
N PRO A 65 -3.22 1.46 -20.64
CA PRO A 65 -3.96 2.72 -20.54
C PRO A 65 -4.51 2.95 -19.13
N ALA A 66 -4.19 4.09 -18.54
CA ALA A 66 -4.65 4.49 -17.20
C ALA A 66 -6.19 4.55 -17.12
N VAL A 67 -6.81 4.98 -18.21
CA VAL A 67 -8.27 4.94 -18.43
C VAL A 67 -8.55 4.42 -19.84
N PRO A 68 -9.58 3.58 -20.01
CA PRO A 68 -9.80 2.86 -21.28
C PRO A 68 -9.99 3.75 -22.50
N ASP A 69 -10.56 4.95 -22.36
CA ASP A 69 -10.81 5.90 -23.46
C ASP A 69 -9.65 6.90 -23.69
N GLN A 70 -8.53 6.74 -22.99
CA GLN A 70 -7.32 7.56 -23.12
C GLN A 70 -6.06 6.68 -23.30
N PRO A 71 -5.90 6.02 -24.44
CA PRO A 71 -4.85 5.01 -24.66
C PRO A 71 -3.42 5.57 -24.64
N GLY A 72 -3.25 6.89 -24.77
CA GLY A 72 -1.93 7.54 -24.78
C GLY A 72 -1.35 7.77 -23.39
N VAL A 73 -2.11 7.64 -22.32
CA VAL A 73 -1.61 7.81 -20.93
C VAL A 73 -1.54 6.45 -20.27
N LEU A 74 -0.34 5.95 -20.05
CA LEU A 74 -0.09 4.62 -19.50
C LEU A 74 0.18 4.66 -17.99
N MET A 75 -0.13 3.57 -17.28
CA MET A 75 0.32 3.32 -15.91
C MET A 75 0.38 1.81 -15.64
N ASP A 76 0.90 1.42 -14.49
CA ASP A 76 0.87 0.03 -14.03
C ASP A 76 -0.55 -0.54 -14.09
N THR A 77 -0.69 -1.74 -14.64
CA THR A 77 -2.00 -2.36 -14.88
C THR A 77 -2.85 -2.45 -13.60
N THR A 78 -2.23 -2.78 -12.46
CA THR A 78 -2.95 -2.86 -11.18
C THR A 78 -3.42 -1.48 -10.73
N ALA A 79 -2.55 -0.48 -10.81
CA ALA A 79 -2.91 0.90 -10.48
C ALA A 79 -4.01 1.43 -11.41
N GLY A 80 -3.94 1.17 -12.72
CA GLY A 80 -4.96 1.56 -13.71
C GLY A 80 -6.32 0.93 -13.46
N LEU A 81 -6.37 -0.34 -13.05
CA LEU A 81 -7.61 -1.00 -12.64
C LEU A 81 -8.26 -0.29 -11.46
N HIS A 82 -7.51 0.01 -10.41
CA HIS A 82 -8.03 0.73 -9.25
C HIS A 82 -8.41 2.19 -9.55
N LEU A 83 -7.71 2.86 -10.47
CA LEU A 83 -8.10 4.18 -10.97
C LEU A 83 -9.45 4.11 -11.68
N THR A 84 -9.62 3.13 -12.55
CA THR A 84 -10.88 2.90 -13.27
C THR A 84 -12.04 2.60 -12.31
N GLU A 85 -11.80 1.77 -11.29
CA GLU A 85 -12.77 1.48 -10.22
C GLU A 85 -13.18 2.75 -9.47
N LEU A 86 -12.21 3.59 -9.09
CA LEU A 86 -12.46 4.87 -8.42
C LEU A 86 -13.29 5.82 -9.29
N LEU A 87 -12.92 6.01 -10.55
CA LEU A 87 -13.63 6.88 -11.50
C LEU A 87 -15.08 6.42 -11.70
N ASN A 88 -15.30 5.10 -11.78
CA ASN A 88 -16.63 4.51 -11.87
C ASN A 88 -17.43 4.69 -10.57
N HIS A 89 -16.79 4.47 -9.42
CA HIS A 89 -17.41 4.64 -8.10
C HIS A 89 -17.98 6.05 -7.90
N ILE A 90 -17.19 7.07 -8.23
CA ILE A 90 -17.63 8.47 -8.14
C ILE A 90 -18.48 8.92 -9.32
N ARG A 91 -18.73 8.05 -10.31
CA ARG A 91 -19.48 8.35 -11.53
C ARG A 91 -18.95 9.59 -12.25
N SER A 92 -17.63 9.66 -12.39
CA SER A 92 -16.95 10.82 -12.97
C SER A 92 -17.37 11.05 -14.45
N GLY A 93 -17.70 9.99 -15.17
CA GLY A 93 -17.88 10.04 -16.62
C GLY A 93 -16.60 10.57 -17.27
N ARG A 94 -16.74 11.58 -18.12
CA ARG A 94 -15.60 12.26 -18.76
C ARG A 94 -15.21 13.59 -18.10
N LYS A 95 -15.57 13.80 -16.83
CA LYS A 95 -15.28 15.07 -16.13
C LYS A 95 -13.85 15.16 -15.60
N ILE A 96 -13.17 14.02 -15.46
CA ILE A 96 -11.76 13.92 -15.10
C ILE A 96 -11.02 13.31 -16.28
N THR A 97 -9.88 13.90 -16.63
CA THR A 97 -9.00 13.42 -17.71
C THR A 97 -7.64 13.04 -17.13
N ALA A 98 -7.05 11.97 -17.66
CA ALA A 98 -5.65 11.64 -17.39
C ALA A 98 -4.77 12.53 -18.27
N VAL A 99 -3.77 13.17 -17.69
CA VAL A 99 -2.89 14.15 -18.36
C VAL A 99 -1.50 13.57 -18.59
N SER A 100 -0.92 12.94 -17.58
CA SER A 100 0.40 12.33 -17.65
C SER A 100 0.44 11.08 -16.77
N GLY A 101 1.05 10.02 -17.28
CA GLY A 101 1.20 8.74 -16.58
C GLY A 101 2.63 8.25 -16.59
N PHE A 102 2.85 6.98 -16.94
CA PHE A 102 4.18 6.38 -17.06
C PHE A 102 5.05 7.15 -18.05
N ARG A 103 6.32 7.32 -17.67
CA ARG A 103 7.38 7.92 -18.49
C ARG A 103 8.60 7.02 -18.45
N THR A 104 9.21 6.79 -19.61
CA THR A 104 10.50 6.12 -19.68
C THR A 104 11.63 7.02 -19.17
N GLN A 105 12.82 6.46 -19.02
CA GLN A 105 14.02 7.24 -18.66
C GLN A 105 14.32 8.29 -19.73
N GLU A 106 14.22 7.92 -21.00
CA GLU A 106 14.48 8.78 -22.15
C GLU A 106 13.47 9.93 -22.24
N GLU A 107 12.19 9.66 -22.01
CA GLU A 107 11.15 10.70 -21.97
C GLU A 107 11.39 11.68 -20.83
N GLN A 108 11.77 11.21 -19.64
CA GLN A 108 12.08 12.07 -18.52
C GLN A 108 13.33 12.93 -18.77
N GLU A 109 14.36 12.37 -19.41
CA GLU A 109 15.56 13.11 -19.84
C GLU A 109 15.20 14.18 -20.87
N GLN A 110 14.33 13.88 -21.82
CA GLN A 110 13.87 14.86 -22.80
C GLN A 110 13.12 16.01 -22.15
N ILE A 111 12.17 15.71 -21.24
CA ILE A 111 11.41 16.73 -20.50
C ILE A 111 12.35 17.62 -19.68
N TRP A 112 13.33 17.03 -19.01
CA TRP A 112 14.34 17.77 -18.24
C TRP A 112 15.15 18.71 -19.11
N ASN A 113 15.68 18.21 -20.23
CA ASN A 113 16.52 18.99 -21.15
C ASN A 113 15.73 20.09 -21.85
N ASP A 114 14.49 19.83 -22.22
CA ASP A 114 13.61 20.84 -22.84
C ASP A 114 13.27 21.95 -21.84
N SER A 115 12.90 21.60 -20.62
CA SER A 115 12.65 22.57 -19.57
C SER A 115 13.91 23.41 -19.24
N LEU A 116 15.07 22.76 -19.18
CA LEU A 116 16.34 23.45 -18.93
C LEU A 116 16.64 24.49 -20.03
N ARG A 117 16.38 24.14 -21.30
CA ARG A 117 16.58 25.03 -22.44
C ARG A 117 15.59 26.17 -22.47
N GLU A 118 14.33 25.93 -22.13
CA GLU A 118 13.24 26.90 -22.26
C GLU A 118 13.10 27.80 -21.04
N ASN A 119 13.30 27.25 -19.85
CA ASN A 119 12.98 27.92 -18.58
C ASN A 119 14.19 28.15 -17.68
N GLY A 120 15.34 27.56 -18.00
CA GLY A 120 16.55 27.62 -17.19
C GLY A 120 16.57 26.69 -15.98
N LEU A 121 17.74 26.60 -15.34
CA LEU A 121 18.03 25.58 -14.31
C LEU A 121 17.17 25.72 -13.05
N GLU A 122 16.92 26.94 -12.59
CA GLU A 122 16.18 27.20 -11.35
C GLU A 122 14.72 26.70 -11.47
N PHE A 123 14.06 27.10 -12.56
CA PHE A 123 12.70 26.65 -12.85
C PHE A 123 12.64 25.13 -13.02
N THR A 124 13.57 24.56 -13.80
CA THR A 124 13.59 23.12 -14.08
C THR A 124 13.73 22.31 -12.79
N ARG A 125 14.64 22.68 -11.89
CA ARG A 125 14.81 22.02 -10.60
C ARG A 125 13.57 22.11 -9.69
N GLN A 126 12.78 23.13 -9.84
CA GLN A 126 11.59 23.35 -9.02
C GLN A 126 10.38 22.54 -9.50
N TYR A 127 10.24 22.33 -10.83
CA TYR A 127 9.03 21.79 -11.44
C TYR A 127 9.22 20.49 -12.22
N VAL A 128 10.46 20.09 -12.47
CA VAL A 128 10.74 18.86 -13.22
C VAL A 128 11.68 17.99 -12.40
N ALA A 129 11.26 16.76 -12.13
CA ALA A 129 12.10 15.80 -11.44
C ALA A 129 13.34 15.46 -12.28
N VAL A 130 14.49 15.34 -11.61
CA VAL A 130 15.71 14.81 -12.23
C VAL A 130 15.43 13.42 -12.78
N PRO A 131 15.94 13.06 -14.00
CA PRO A 131 15.82 11.70 -14.53
C PRO A 131 16.28 10.65 -13.52
N GLY A 132 15.50 9.59 -13.36
CA GLY A 132 15.68 8.58 -12.31
C GLY A 132 15.07 8.94 -10.94
N HIS A 133 14.50 10.15 -10.77
CA HIS A 133 13.89 10.61 -9.52
C HIS A 133 12.42 11.01 -9.68
N SER A 134 11.78 10.66 -10.80
CA SER A 134 10.37 10.92 -11.07
C SER A 134 9.50 9.72 -10.71
N GLU A 135 8.42 9.95 -9.93
CA GLU A 135 7.45 8.88 -9.64
C GLU A 135 6.73 8.36 -10.89
N HIS A 136 6.63 9.18 -11.96
CA HIS A 136 6.09 8.74 -13.25
C HIS A 136 6.89 7.58 -13.85
N GLN A 137 8.19 7.51 -13.61
CA GLN A 137 9.03 6.41 -14.08
C GLN A 137 8.73 5.07 -13.38
N THR A 138 7.95 5.08 -12.28
CA THR A 138 7.49 3.86 -11.61
C THR A 138 6.26 3.24 -12.27
N GLY A 139 5.53 3.97 -13.09
CA GLY A 139 4.19 3.61 -13.56
C GLY A 139 3.09 3.72 -12.51
N LEU A 140 3.41 4.19 -11.30
CA LEU A 140 2.46 4.27 -10.18
C LEU A 140 1.91 5.67 -9.94
N ALA A 141 2.39 6.68 -10.66
CA ALA A 141 1.92 8.06 -10.58
C ALA A 141 1.04 8.41 -11.79
N ILE A 142 0.09 9.30 -11.55
CA ILE A 142 -0.83 9.83 -12.54
C ILE A 142 -1.13 11.29 -12.25
N ASP A 143 -1.02 12.15 -13.28
CA ASP A 143 -1.52 13.51 -13.25
C ASP A 143 -2.93 13.54 -13.85
N LEU A 144 -3.85 14.15 -13.11
CA LEU A 144 -5.26 14.24 -13.48
C LEU A 144 -5.68 15.71 -13.61
N GLY A 145 -6.56 15.99 -14.54
CA GLY A 145 -7.17 17.31 -14.73
C GLY A 145 -8.69 17.26 -14.70
N GLU A 146 -9.33 18.38 -14.35
CA GLU A 146 -10.73 18.57 -14.68
C GLU A 146 -10.82 18.71 -16.21
N ASN A 147 -11.69 17.90 -16.85
CA ASN A 147 -11.84 17.91 -18.31
C ASN A 147 -12.60 19.16 -18.77
N LYS A 148 -11.89 20.30 -18.74
CA LYS A 148 -12.34 21.61 -19.25
C LYS A 148 -11.26 22.18 -20.13
N GLU A 149 -11.61 22.53 -21.35
CA GLU A 149 -10.68 23.14 -22.31
C GLU A 149 -10.35 24.60 -21.97
N PRO A 150 -9.09 25.08 -22.14
CA PRO A 150 -7.92 24.27 -22.50
C PRO A 150 -7.35 23.51 -21.30
N VAL A 151 -6.86 22.28 -21.53
CA VAL A 151 -6.15 21.50 -20.51
C VAL A 151 -4.68 21.93 -20.49
N ASP A 152 -4.18 22.35 -19.33
CA ASP A 152 -2.75 22.58 -19.10
C ASP A 152 -2.06 21.24 -18.85
N PHE A 153 -1.12 20.85 -19.71
CA PHE A 153 -0.41 19.56 -19.61
C PHE A 153 0.76 19.59 -18.62
N ILE A 154 1.13 20.76 -18.10
CA ILE A 154 2.21 20.90 -17.10
C ILE A 154 1.63 21.04 -15.70
N ARG A 155 0.58 21.85 -15.56
CA ARG A 155 -0.10 22.11 -14.28
C ARG A 155 -1.61 22.03 -14.48
N PRO A 156 -2.13 20.81 -14.67
CA PRO A 156 -3.56 20.63 -14.92
C PRO A 156 -4.41 21.10 -13.74
N ALA A 157 -5.51 21.77 -14.05
CA ALA A 157 -6.43 22.22 -13.02
C ALA A 157 -7.14 21.02 -12.39
N PHE A 158 -6.92 20.82 -11.10
CA PHE A 158 -7.64 19.81 -10.30
C PHE A 158 -8.19 20.46 -9.03
N PRO A 159 -9.31 21.21 -9.14
CA PRO A 159 -9.82 22.07 -8.08
C PRO A 159 -10.25 21.28 -6.84
N ARG A 160 -10.20 21.93 -5.67
CA ARG A 160 -10.69 21.40 -4.39
C ARG A 160 -12.21 21.61 -4.28
N SER A 161 -12.95 21.22 -5.33
CA SER A 161 -14.39 21.30 -5.40
C SER A 161 -14.96 20.32 -6.45
N GLY A 162 -16.27 20.07 -6.40
CA GLY A 162 -16.97 19.25 -7.39
C GLY A 162 -16.40 17.82 -7.50
N ILE A 163 -16.29 17.32 -8.72
CA ILE A 163 -15.88 15.93 -8.99
C ILE A 163 -14.40 15.67 -8.62
N CYS A 164 -13.53 16.68 -8.75
CA CYS A 164 -12.11 16.56 -8.39
C CYS A 164 -11.93 16.42 -6.88
N GLU A 165 -12.72 17.14 -6.08
CA GLU A 165 -12.71 16.97 -4.64
C GLU A 165 -13.30 15.62 -4.21
N GLN A 166 -14.37 15.17 -4.86
CA GLN A 166 -14.94 13.85 -4.61
C GLN A 166 -13.90 12.75 -4.92
N PHE A 167 -13.17 12.87 -6.04
CA PHE A 167 -12.06 11.98 -6.35
C PHE A 167 -11.04 11.94 -5.22
N ARG A 168 -10.58 13.11 -4.76
CA ARG A 168 -9.56 13.24 -3.70
C ARG A 168 -10.00 12.57 -2.40
N GLN A 169 -11.26 12.74 -2.01
CA GLN A 169 -11.83 12.14 -0.80
C GLN A 169 -11.96 10.61 -0.87
N GLU A 170 -12.27 10.09 -2.06
CA GLU A 170 -12.45 8.64 -2.26
C GLU A 170 -11.14 7.92 -2.63
N ALA A 171 -10.15 8.61 -3.18
CA ALA A 171 -8.89 8.06 -3.65
C ALA A 171 -8.19 7.11 -2.64
N PRO A 172 -8.14 7.40 -1.32
CA PRO A 172 -7.52 6.51 -0.36
C PRO A 172 -8.17 5.14 -0.24
N LYS A 173 -9.45 5.01 -0.53
CA LYS A 173 -10.17 3.72 -0.51
C LYS A 173 -9.76 2.80 -1.68
N PHE A 174 -9.22 3.40 -2.74
CA PHE A 174 -8.79 2.72 -3.96
C PHE A 174 -7.26 2.64 -4.12
N GLY A 175 -6.53 2.93 -3.06
CA GLY A 175 -5.08 2.78 -3.05
C GLY A 175 -4.30 4.01 -3.51
N PHE A 176 -4.93 5.15 -3.72
CA PHE A 176 -4.28 6.39 -4.15
C PHE A 176 -4.14 7.41 -3.03
N ILE A 177 -3.08 8.21 -3.10
CA ILE A 177 -2.86 9.38 -2.26
C ILE A 177 -2.64 10.62 -3.14
N GLU A 178 -3.11 11.79 -2.70
CA GLU A 178 -2.60 13.07 -3.18
C GLU A 178 -1.18 13.22 -2.65
N ARG A 179 -0.20 13.19 -3.54
CA ARG A 179 1.21 12.96 -3.19
C ARG A 179 1.89 14.19 -2.60
N TYR A 180 1.71 15.33 -3.26
CA TYR A 180 2.39 16.58 -2.93
C TYR A 180 1.39 17.60 -2.41
N ARG A 181 1.10 17.51 -1.11
CA ARG A 181 0.10 18.34 -0.44
C ARG A 181 0.72 19.59 0.13
N LYS A 182 -0.05 20.66 0.14
CA LYS A 182 0.33 21.94 0.75
C LYS A 182 0.80 21.76 2.20
N GLY A 183 1.96 22.36 2.53
CA GLY A 183 2.58 22.29 3.86
C GLY A 183 3.40 21.01 4.11
N LYS A 184 3.54 20.13 3.09
CA LYS A 184 4.39 18.94 3.14
C LYS A 184 5.67 19.07 2.32
N GLU A 185 5.91 20.21 1.70
CA GLU A 185 7.08 20.51 0.88
C GLU A 185 8.42 20.29 1.63
N PRO A 186 8.54 20.60 2.94
CA PRO A 186 9.78 20.32 3.68
C PRO A 186 10.11 18.84 3.79
N VAL A 187 9.11 17.95 3.66
CA VAL A 187 9.27 16.49 3.73
C VAL A 187 9.49 15.89 2.35
N THR A 188 8.65 16.30 1.39
CA THR A 188 8.65 15.69 0.04
C THR A 188 9.72 16.30 -0.88
N GLY A 189 10.16 17.52 -0.60
CA GLY A 189 11.08 18.29 -1.45
C GLY A 189 10.44 18.82 -2.74
N ILE A 190 9.11 18.65 -2.91
CA ILE A 190 8.34 19.04 -4.09
C ILE A 190 7.25 20.03 -3.68
N SER A 191 7.00 21.04 -4.50
CA SER A 191 5.91 22.00 -4.33
C SER A 191 4.53 21.32 -4.38
N GLU A 192 3.49 22.01 -3.90
CA GLU A 192 2.12 21.50 -3.96
C GLU A 192 1.70 21.21 -5.41
N GLU A 193 1.24 19.97 -5.64
CA GLU A 193 0.70 19.51 -6.92
C GLU A 193 -0.66 18.82 -6.71
N PRO A 194 -1.77 19.58 -6.73
CA PRO A 194 -3.10 19.02 -6.43
C PRO A 194 -3.62 18.04 -7.47
N TRP A 195 -2.96 17.93 -8.61
CA TRP A 195 -3.26 17.01 -9.72
C TRP A 195 -2.52 15.69 -9.63
N HIS A 196 -1.40 15.60 -8.86
CA HIS A 196 -0.52 14.45 -8.84
C HIS A 196 -0.95 13.43 -7.80
N PHE A 197 -1.35 12.25 -8.27
CA PHE A 197 -1.77 11.13 -7.43
C PHE A 197 -0.81 9.95 -7.57
N ARG A 198 -0.52 9.32 -6.44
CA ARG A 198 0.35 8.15 -6.36
C ARG A 198 -0.41 6.93 -5.85
N TYR A 199 -0.31 5.81 -6.60
CA TYR A 199 -0.79 4.51 -6.14
C TYR A 199 0.20 3.90 -5.15
N VAL A 200 -0.28 3.59 -3.96
CA VAL A 200 0.48 2.94 -2.88
C VAL A 200 -0.21 1.66 -2.40
N GLY A 201 -1.41 1.40 -2.91
CA GLY A 201 -2.26 0.27 -2.54
C GLY A 201 -3.00 0.46 -1.22
N TYR A 202 -4.16 -0.21 -1.12
CA TYR A 202 -4.92 -0.32 0.12
C TYR A 202 -4.35 -1.46 0.99
N PRO A 203 -4.19 -1.30 2.32
CA PRO A 203 -4.73 -0.24 3.18
C PRO A 203 -3.79 0.96 3.39
N HIS A 204 -2.60 0.97 2.80
CA HIS A 204 -1.57 1.97 3.05
C HIS A 204 -2.07 3.39 2.75
N SER A 205 -2.76 3.58 1.63
CA SER A 205 -3.39 4.86 1.26
C SER A 205 -4.39 5.37 2.30
N ALA A 206 -5.25 4.49 2.81
CA ALA A 206 -6.23 4.83 3.84
C ALA A 206 -5.54 5.24 5.15
N ILE A 207 -4.55 4.47 5.61
CA ILE A 207 -3.77 4.77 6.81
C ILE A 207 -3.05 6.12 6.69
N MET A 208 -2.43 6.38 5.52
CA MET A 208 -1.77 7.67 5.26
C MET A 208 -2.76 8.84 5.30
N ALA A 209 -3.95 8.68 4.72
CA ALA A 209 -4.99 9.70 4.74
C ALA A 209 -5.50 9.95 6.16
N GLU A 210 -5.85 8.89 6.93
CA GLU A 210 -6.34 8.97 8.29
C GLU A 210 -5.35 9.64 9.25
N ARG A 211 -4.04 9.41 9.03
CA ARG A 211 -2.96 9.93 9.89
C ARG A 211 -2.31 11.19 9.32
N ASN A 212 -2.77 11.69 8.19
CA ASN A 212 -2.20 12.84 7.48
C ASN A 212 -0.69 12.68 7.18
N LEU A 213 -0.26 11.48 6.80
CA LEU A 213 1.14 11.17 6.49
C LEU A 213 1.43 11.30 5.00
N THR A 214 2.65 11.71 4.64
CA THR A 214 3.23 11.51 3.30
C THR A 214 3.76 10.09 3.18
N LEU A 215 4.21 9.69 1.98
CA LEU A 215 4.82 8.38 1.78
C LEU A 215 6.12 8.24 2.60
N GLU A 216 6.93 9.29 2.67
CA GLU A 216 8.15 9.35 3.48
C GLU A 216 7.86 9.16 4.97
N GLU A 217 6.90 9.94 5.48
CA GLU A 217 6.48 9.87 6.88
C GLU A 217 5.90 8.50 7.22
N TYR A 218 5.15 7.89 6.30
CA TYR A 218 4.55 6.58 6.49
C TYR A 218 5.61 5.46 6.53
N ILE A 219 6.57 5.46 5.60
CA ILE A 219 7.67 4.50 5.61
C ILE A 219 8.50 4.66 6.90
N SER A 220 8.84 5.88 7.27
CA SER A 220 9.56 6.18 8.52
C SER A 220 8.80 5.70 9.75
N PHE A 221 7.47 5.92 9.79
CA PHE A 221 6.61 5.41 10.86
C PHE A 221 6.69 3.88 10.95
N LEU A 222 6.47 3.15 9.85
CA LEU A 222 6.54 1.69 9.86
C LEU A 222 7.93 1.19 10.28
N LYS A 223 8.99 1.77 9.71
CA LYS A 223 10.38 1.40 9.97
C LYS A 223 10.79 1.58 11.44
N SER A 224 10.27 2.63 12.10
CA SER A 224 10.65 2.96 13.48
C SER A 224 9.77 2.31 14.54
N THR A 225 8.54 1.91 14.21
CA THR A 225 7.56 1.47 15.20
C THR A 225 7.08 0.04 15.04
N THR A 226 7.40 -0.64 13.93
CA THR A 226 6.89 -1.98 13.64
C THR A 226 7.99 -2.98 13.35
N ASP A 227 7.73 -4.23 13.69
CA ASP A 227 8.47 -5.43 13.29
C ASP A 227 7.50 -6.63 13.29
N GLN A 228 7.99 -7.83 13.00
CA GLN A 228 7.15 -9.04 12.98
C GLN A 228 6.49 -9.35 14.32
N GLU A 229 7.12 -8.99 15.44
CA GLU A 229 6.61 -9.24 16.80
C GLU A 229 5.66 -8.14 17.26
N ARG A 230 5.80 -6.93 16.69
CA ARG A 230 5.00 -5.74 16.98
C ARG A 230 4.45 -5.13 15.69
N PRO A 231 3.57 -5.83 14.98
CA PRO A 231 2.96 -5.29 13.78
C PRO A 231 2.02 -4.12 14.10
N PHE A 232 1.80 -3.27 13.13
CA PHE A 232 0.71 -2.31 13.16
C PHE A 232 -0.58 -3.02 12.72
N ASP A 233 -1.52 -3.16 13.65
CA ASP A 233 -2.83 -3.74 13.38
C ASP A 233 -3.77 -2.68 12.80
N TYR A 234 -4.27 -2.94 11.58
CA TYR A 234 -5.24 -2.09 10.91
C TYR A 234 -6.56 -2.86 10.70
N LYS A 235 -7.67 -2.22 11.13
CA LYS A 235 -9.01 -2.81 11.02
C LYS A 235 -9.89 -1.95 10.12
N CYS A 236 -10.50 -2.58 9.13
CA CYS A 236 -11.49 -1.95 8.28
C CYS A 236 -12.68 -2.89 8.07
N GLY A 237 -13.81 -2.54 8.66
CA GLY A 237 -14.98 -3.41 8.70
C GLY A 237 -14.65 -4.76 9.33
N ALA A 238 -14.89 -5.85 8.58
CA ALA A 238 -14.59 -7.20 9.03
C ALA A 238 -13.14 -7.66 8.77
N LYS A 239 -12.31 -6.84 8.10
CA LYS A 239 -10.93 -7.18 7.77
C LYS A 239 -9.98 -6.70 8.85
N GLU A 240 -9.09 -7.59 9.27
CA GLU A 240 -7.99 -7.29 10.18
C GLU A 240 -6.69 -7.61 9.47
N MET A 241 -5.81 -6.61 9.37
CA MET A 241 -4.53 -6.71 8.69
C MET A 241 -3.40 -6.37 9.64
N MET A 242 -2.34 -7.15 9.59
CA MET A 242 -1.07 -6.88 10.26
C MET A 242 -0.12 -6.27 9.24
N ILE A 243 0.50 -5.15 9.60
CA ILE A 243 1.44 -4.42 8.74
C ILE A 243 2.73 -4.21 9.50
N PHE A 244 3.86 -4.61 8.93
CA PHE A 244 5.15 -4.42 9.56
C PHE A 244 6.28 -4.28 8.56
N TYR A 245 7.35 -3.64 9.00
CA TYR A 245 8.57 -3.44 8.23
C TYR A 245 9.58 -4.55 8.51
N VAL A 246 10.22 -5.04 7.47
CA VAL A 246 11.32 -6.01 7.52
C VAL A 246 12.56 -5.37 6.92
N PRO A 247 13.60 -5.06 7.70
CA PRO A 247 14.86 -4.59 7.14
C PRO A 247 15.51 -5.70 6.31
N VAL A 248 16.03 -5.34 5.14
CA VAL A 248 16.69 -6.26 4.20
C VAL A 248 18.01 -5.65 3.76
N ASP A 249 19.12 -6.10 4.35
CA ASP A 249 20.45 -5.74 3.87
C ASP A 249 20.82 -6.55 2.63
N GLU A 250 21.08 -7.86 2.80
CA GLU A 250 21.29 -8.81 1.69
C GLU A 250 20.13 -9.79 1.59
N ARG A 251 19.68 -10.32 2.73
CA ARG A 251 18.58 -11.29 2.84
C ARG A 251 17.86 -11.17 4.18
N ALA A 252 16.54 -11.34 4.16
CA ALA A 252 15.72 -11.49 5.35
C ALA A 252 14.74 -12.64 5.20
N ASP A 253 14.59 -13.46 6.25
CA ASP A 253 13.64 -14.57 6.32
C ASP A 253 12.60 -14.28 7.39
N ILE A 254 11.31 -14.44 7.06
CA ILE A 254 10.20 -14.32 8.00
C ILE A 254 9.31 -15.56 7.97
N LYS A 255 8.51 -15.75 9.02
CA LYS A 255 7.52 -16.83 9.09
C LYS A 255 6.17 -16.27 9.51
N LEU A 256 5.14 -16.56 8.74
CA LEU A 256 3.76 -16.17 9.04
C LEU A 256 2.86 -17.40 9.18
N PRO A 257 1.77 -17.32 9.97
CA PRO A 257 0.79 -18.40 10.04
C PRO A 257 0.26 -18.75 8.66
N LYS A 258 0.16 -20.05 8.33
CA LYS A 258 -0.51 -20.49 7.10
C LYS A 258 -1.98 -20.04 7.07
N GLY A 259 -2.48 -19.79 5.86
CA GLY A 259 -3.87 -19.34 5.66
C GLY A 259 -4.04 -17.82 5.73
N MET A 260 -2.95 -17.07 5.81
CA MET A 260 -2.98 -15.61 5.61
C MET A 260 -2.78 -15.26 4.14
N THR A 261 -3.50 -14.25 3.66
CA THR A 261 -3.16 -13.58 2.40
C THR A 261 -2.10 -12.53 2.69
N CYS A 262 -0.94 -12.66 2.02
CA CYS A 262 0.20 -11.77 2.24
C CYS A 262 0.50 -10.96 0.97
N ARG A 263 0.78 -9.67 1.15
CA ARG A 263 1.29 -8.76 0.13
C ARG A 263 2.58 -8.15 0.63
N PHE A 264 3.50 -7.89 -0.29
CA PHE A 264 4.84 -7.38 0.02
C PHE A 264 5.14 -6.19 -0.88
N SER A 265 5.80 -5.19 -0.32
CA SER A 265 6.30 -4.07 -1.09
C SER A 265 7.62 -3.58 -0.53
N GLY A 266 8.63 -3.47 -1.37
CA GLY A 266 9.84 -2.73 -1.07
C GLY A 266 9.52 -1.26 -0.81
N THR A 267 10.45 -0.59 -0.13
CA THR A 267 10.32 0.83 0.22
C THR A 267 11.37 1.71 -0.46
N ASN A 268 12.34 1.09 -1.11
CA ASN A 268 13.54 1.75 -1.64
C ASN A 268 14.44 2.35 -0.53
N GLU A 269 14.13 2.05 0.74
CA GLU A 269 14.87 2.45 1.95
C GLU A 269 15.46 1.25 2.72
N GLY A 270 15.88 0.19 2.00
CA GLY A 270 16.56 -0.97 2.58
C GLY A 270 15.63 -1.92 3.33
N GLY A 271 14.38 -2.06 2.89
CA GLY A 271 13.47 -3.04 3.47
C GLY A 271 12.15 -3.21 2.74
N VAL A 272 11.37 -4.15 3.25
CA VAL A 272 10.09 -4.58 2.70
C VAL A 272 8.98 -4.38 3.74
N VAL A 273 7.86 -3.82 3.32
CA VAL A 273 6.63 -3.79 4.11
C VAL A 273 5.82 -5.05 3.81
N VAL A 274 5.46 -5.75 4.85
CA VAL A 274 4.59 -6.93 4.84
C VAL A 274 3.20 -6.52 5.28
N THR A 275 2.19 -6.87 4.48
CA THR A 275 0.77 -6.73 4.83
C THR A 275 0.13 -8.10 4.80
N ALA A 276 -0.31 -8.59 5.95
CA ALA A 276 -0.88 -9.92 6.10
C ALA A 276 -2.32 -9.83 6.63
N GLU A 277 -3.25 -10.49 5.96
CA GLU A 277 -4.67 -10.54 6.29
C GLU A 277 -5.10 -11.99 6.58
N HIS A 278 -5.84 -12.21 7.67
CA HIS A 278 -6.42 -13.52 7.94
C HIS A 278 -7.53 -13.82 6.92
N ASN A 279 -7.38 -14.93 6.19
CA ASN A 279 -8.50 -15.49 5.42
C ASN A 279 -9.53 -16.02 6.42
N ARG A 280 -10.64 -15.31 6.63
CA ARG A 280 -11.80 -15.90 7.30
C ARG A 280 -12.27 -17.05 6.41
N GLN A 281 -12.07 -18.30 6.85
CA GLN A 281 -12.79 -19.41 6.27
C GLN A 281 -14.28 -19.11 6.49
N ASN A 282 -15.04 -19.01 5.41
CA ASN A 282 -16.49 -19.13 5.43
C ASN A 282 -16.80 -20.56 5.89
N GLY A 283 -17.09 -20.76 7.17
CA GLY A 283 -17.34 -22.09 7.68
C GLY A 283 -17.43 -22.15 9.19
N ASP A 284 -18.43 -21.53 9.78
CA ASP A 284 -19.20 -22.11 10.86
C ASP A 284 -20.65 -21.70 10.61
N GLY A 285 -21.27 -22.41 9.65
CA GLY A 285 -22.70 -22.51 9.55
C GLY A 285 -23.17 -23.17 10.84
N GLU A 286 -23.63 -22.36 11.80
CA GLU A 286 -24.46 -22.86 12.89
C GLU A 286 -25.62 -23.63 12.28
N GLN A 287 -25.55 -24.97 12.35
CA GLN A 287 -26.74 -25.81 12.33
C GLN A 287 -27.52 -25.45 13.62
N ARG A 288 -28.60 -24.77 13.46
CA ARG A 288 -29.72 -24.78 14.39
C ARG A 288 -30.84 -25.60 13.82
#